data_c7e2dc9538e11aa8654920a82568be30
#
_entry.id   c7e2dc9538e11aa8654920a82568be30
#
_cell.length_a   1.000
_cell.length_b   1.000
_cell.length_c   1.000
_cell.angle_alpha   90.00
_cell.angle_beta   90.00
_cell.angle_gamma   90.00
#
_symmetry.space_group_name_H-M   'P 1'
#
loop_
_entity.id
_entity.type
_entity.pdbx_description
1 polymer ?
#
loop_
_entity_poly.entity_id
_entity_poly.type
_entity_poly.pdbx_seq_one_letter_code
_entity_poly.pdbx_strand_id
1 'polypeptide(L)'
;MHGLFFDVEPKPGHMPHYFTHVDRLKPILAQHKGLVFLDRYRPLDDAGALLSHQLWADEEAIASWRADSTHRASQSAGRKIHFDGYRIRVGAMVAHLTQTESTNLEDLPADRLLVVAYGRAPILLAHARAYESVNNPGRFVTLAPHGDRATAQVLARDAIGQGAEDLRIFAVARDYTLTDRSEAPNP
;
A
#
# COMPACT_ATOMS: atom_id res chain seq x y z
N MET A 1 13.99 -2.22 2.40
CA MET A 1 12.80 -1.33 2.41
C MET A 1 11.55 -2.18 2.46
N HIS A 2 10.49 -1.74 3.16
CA HIS A 2 9.21 -2.45 3.26
C HIS A 2 8.07 -1.56 2.79
N GLY A 3 7.11 -2.15 2.08
CA GLY A 3 5.86 -1.52 1.69
C GLY A 3 4.74 -1.88 2.65
N LEU A 4 3.92 -0.90 3.01
CA LEU A 4 2.65 -1.07 3.71
C LEU A 4 1.55 -0.47 2.84
N PHE A 5 0.53 -1.26 2.58
CA PHE A 5 -0.63 -0.91 1.76
C PHE A 5 -1.89 -1.12 2.59
N PHE A 6 -2.50 -0.03 3.01
CA PHE A 6 -3.72 -0.03 3.80
C PHE A 6 -4.87 0.48 2.94
N ASP A 7 -5.59 -0.46 2.34
CA ASP A 7 -6.88 -0.20 1.70
C ASP A 7 -7.94 -0.08 2.79
N VAL A 8 -8.75 0.98 2.77
CA VAL A 8 -9.77 1.22 3.78
C VAL A 8 -11.08 1.66 3.14
N GLU A 9 -12.17 1.13 3.63
CA GLU A 9 -13.55 1.44 3.27
C GLU A 9 -14.25 2.04 4.50
N PRO A 10 -14.23 3.38 4.65
CA PRO A 10 -14.98 4.04 5.70
C PRO A 10 -16.48 3.82 5.51
N LYS A 11 -17.22 3.69 6.59
CA LYS A 11 -18.69 3.65 6.56
C LYS A 11 -19.25 4.90 5.89
N PRO A 12 -20.44 4.84 5.28
CA PRO A 12 -21.09 6.02 4.72
C PRO A 12 -21.10 7.18 5.71
N GLY A 13 -20.62 8.35 5.28
CA GLY A 13 -20.48 9.54 6.12
C GLY A 13 -19.28 9.57 7.07
N HIS A 14 -18.48 8.50 7.17
CA HIS A 14 -17.34 8.44 8.09
C HIS A 14 -15.99 8.87 7.47
N MET A 15 -15.93 9.21 6.19
CA MET A 15 -14.72 9.72 5.55
C MET A 15 -14.10 10.96 6.29
N PRO A 16 -14.88 11.95 6.77
CA PRO A 16 -14.33 13.05 7.56
C PRO A 16 -13.64 12.58 8.86
N HIS A 17 -14.17 11.56 9.52
CA HIS A 17 -13.55 10.99 10.72
C HIS A 17 -12.20 10.32 10.41
N TYR A 18 -12.09 9.65 9.25
CA TYR A 18 -10.80 9.12 8.79
C TYR A 18 -9.76 10.25 8.68
N PHE A 19 -10.10 11.37 8.03
CA PHE A 19 -9.17 12.50 7.89
C PHE A 19 -8.87 13.19 9.23
N THR A 20 -9.82 13.27 10.16
CA THR A 20 -9.54 13.75 11.53
C THR A 20 -8.45 12.90 12.22
N HIS A 21 -8.50 11.56 12.07
CA HIS A 21 -7.43 10.70 12.58
C HIS A 21 -6.10 10.92 11.85
N VAL A 22 -6.16 11.12 10.53
CA VAL A 22 -4.97 11.44 9.72
C VAL A 22 -4.29 12.71 10.22
N ASP A 23 -5.04 13.79 10.41
CA ASP A 23 -4.50 15.08 10.87
C ASP A 23 -3.87 14.96 12.25
N ARG A 24 -4.50 14.21 13.14
CA ARG A 24 -3.96 13.92 14.48
C ARG A 24 -2.66 13.12 14.44
N LEU A 25 -2.55 12.15 13.53
CA LEU A 25 -1.40 11.25 13.40
C LEU A 25 -0.25 11.86 12.59
N LYS A 26 -0.54 12.80 11.70
CA LYS A 26 0.44 13.39 10.77
C LYS A 26 1.71 13.94 11.47
N PRO A 27 1.62 14.76 12.54
CA PRO A 27 2.81 15.28 13.22
C PRO A 27 3.63 14.19 13.91
N ILE A 28 3.00 13.15 14.44
CA ILE A 28 3.66 12.03 15.10
C ILE A 28 4.39 11.18 14.04
N LEU A 29 3.68 10.87 12.97
CA LEU A 29 4.22 10.06 11.87
C LEU A 29 5.39 10.76 11.16
N ALA A 30 5.34 12.09 11.01
CA ALA A 30 6.42 12.87 10.41
C ALA A 30 7.74 12.81 11.22
N GLN A 31 7.66 12.53 12.52
CA GLN A 31 8.83 12.37 13.40
C GLN A 31 9.25 10.91 13.55
N HIS A 32 8.49 9.97 13.01
CA HIS A 32 8.75 8.55 13.18
C HIS A 32 9.93 8.10 12.32
N LYS A 33 10.98 7.60 12.98
CA LYS A 33 12.17 7.10 12.29
C LYS A 33 11.81 5.94 11.38
N GLY A 34 12.37 5.94 10.18
CA GLY A 34 12.21 4.88 9.20
C GLY A 34 11.03 5.05 8.24
N LEU A 35 10.16 6.03 8.40
CA LEU A 35 9.21 6.39 7.35
C LEU A 35 9.96 7.07 6.19
N VAL A 36 9.88 6.47 5.00
CA VAL A 36 10.57 6.95 3.78
C VAL A 36 9.59 7.66 2.86
N PHE A 37 8.36 7.16 2.76
CA PHE A 37 7.32 7.69 1.88
C PHE A 37 5.95 7.43 2.47
N LEU A 38 5.05 8.37 2.25
CA LEU A 38 3.61 8.23 2.54
C LEU A 38 2.82 9.05 1.54
N ASP A 39 1.88 8.40 0.89
CA ASP A 39 0.82 9.09 0.14
C ASP A 39 -0.53 8.38 0.31
N ARG A 40 -1.59 9.11 0.00
CA ARG A 40 -2.96 8.60 0.01
C ARG A 40 -3.55 8.71 -1.39
N TYR A 41 -4.24 7.64 -1.75
CA TYR A 41 -4.78 7.50 -3.08
C TYR A 41 -6.27 7.14 -3.00
N ARG A 42 -7.02 7.61 -3.99
CA ARG A 42 -8.41 7.23 -4.17
C ARG A 42 -8.52 6.24 -5.32
N PRO A 43 -9.17 5.08 -5.13
CA PRO A 43 -9.42 4.17 -6.23
C PRO A 43 -10.25 4.85 -7.31
N LEU A 44 -9.97 4.54 -8.58
CA LEU A 44 -10.71 5.11 -9.71
C LEU A 44 -12.11 4.53 -9.85
N ASP A 45 -12.37 3.37 -9.27
CA ASP A 45 -13.63 2.64 -9.30
C ASP A 45 -14.52 2.86 -8.07
N ASP A 46 -14.02 3.53 -7.01
CA ASP A 46 -14.75 3.71 -5.76
C ASP A 46 -14.31 4.99 -5.02
N ALA A 47 -15.13 6.01 -5.09
CA ALA A 47 -14.87 7.29 -4.42
C ALA A 47 -14.99 7.20 -2.88
N GLY A 48 -15.62 6.16 -2.34
CA GLY A 48 -15.80 5.94 -0.91
C GLY A 48 -14.64 5.26 -0.21
N ALA A 49 -13.68 4.72 -0.97
CA ALA A 49 -12.50 4.03 -0.44
C ALA A 49 -11.23 4.89 -0.52
N LEU A 50 -10.20 4.47 0.22
CA LEU A 50 -8.87 5.07 0.19
C LEU A 50 -7.80 3.99 0.30
N LEU A 51 -6.64 4.24 -0.31
CA LEU A 51 -5.39 3.54 -0.07
C LEU A 51 -4.42 4.49 0.66
N SER A 52 -3.94 4.12 1.84
CA SER A 52 -2.73 4.72 2.44
C SER A 52 -1.54 3.84 2.10
N HIS A 53 -0.66 4.33 1.24
CA HIS A 53 0.54 3.62 0.84
C HIS A 53 1.76 4.26 1.51
N GLN A 54 2.58 3.40 2.13
CA GLN A 54 3.75 3.81 2.91
C GLN A 54 4.96 2.96 2.51
N LEU A 55 6.13 3.59 2.51
CA LEU A 55 7.41 2.89 2.45
C LEU A 55 8.20 3.16 3.72
N TRP A 56 8.78 2.10 4.25
CA TRP A 56 9.54 2.10 5.49
C TRP A 56 10.94 1.55 5.27
N ALA A 57 11.90 2.01 6.04
CA ALA A 57 13.27 1.53 5.96
C ALA A 57 13.34 0.00 6.17
N ASP A 58 12.58 -0.49 7.15
CA ASP A 58 12.53 -1.90 7.53
C ASP A 58 11.19 -2.26 8.20
N GLU A 59 11.04 -3.52 8.59
CA GLU A 59 9.85 -4.02 9.27
C GLU A 59 9.78 -3.59 10.73
N GLU A 60 10.91 -3.36 11.38
CA GLU A 60 10.98 -2.91 12.78
C GLU A 60 10.38 -1.50 12.92
N ALA A 61 10.64 -0.62 11.96
CA ALA A 61 10.03 0.70 11.91
C ALA A 61 8.49 0.61 11.78
N ILE A 62 7.97 -0.30 10.96
CA ILE A 62 6.52 -0.57 10.87
C ILE A 62 5.97 -1.07 12.21
N ALA A 63 6.67 -2.00 12.86
CA ALA A 63 6.27 -2.56 14.15
C ALA A 63 6.25 -1.48 15.25
N SER A 64 7.26 -0.63 15.28
CA SER A 64 7.36 0.50 16.19
C SER A 64 6.22 1.50 15.98
N TRP A 65 5.92 1.87 14.73
CA TRP A 65 4.76 2.72 14.41
C TRP A 65 3.43 2.09 14.84
N ARG A 66 3.27 0.80 14.62
CA ARG A 66 2.07 0.07 15.06
C ARG A 66 1.90 0.10 16.59
N ALA A 67 3.00 0.08 17.34
CA ALA A 67 3.01 0.10 18.81
C ALA A 67 2.80 1.50 19.38
N ASP A 68 2.88 2.57 18.59
CA ASP A 68 2.59 3.93 19.05
C ASP A 68 1.20 4.02 19.66
N SER A 69 1.08 4.61 20.85
CA SER A 69 -0.17 4.63 21.63
C SER A 69 -1.28 5.42 20.94
N THR A 70 -0.94 6.53 20.30
CA THR A 70 -1.91 7.37 19.57
C THR A 70 -2.39 6.67 18.30
N HIS A 71 -1.47 5.99 17.59
CA HIS A 71 -1.82 5.18 16.44
C HIS A 71 -2.70 4.00 16.83
N ARG A 72 -2.39 3.29 17.92
CA ARG A 72 -3.22 2.18 18.45
C ARG A 72 -4.65 2.63 18.79
N ALA A 73 -4.79 3.80 19.40
CA ALA A 73 -6.12 4.37 19.67
C ALA A 73 -6.90 4.62 18.36
N SER A 74 -6.24 5.19 17.34
CA SER A 74 -6.85 5.42 16.02
C SER A 74 -7.20 4.13 15.29
N GLN A 75 -6.32 3.11 15.34
CA GLN A 75 -6.60 1.78 14.80
C GLN A 75 -7.82 1.12 15.47
N SER A 76 -7.94 1.25 16.80
CA SER A 76 -9.08 0.69 17.55
C SER A 76 -10.39 1.38 17.15
N ALA A 77 -10.39 2.72 17.08
CA ALA A 77 -11.57 3.48 16.66
C ALA A 77 -11.98 3.13 15.22
N GLY A 78 -11.01 3.05 14.29
CA GLY A 78 -11.26 2.65 12.91
C GLY A 78 -11.96 1.31 12.83
N ARG A 79 -11.39 0.28 13.45
CA ARG A 79 -11.94 -1.09 13.42
C ARG A 79 -13.32 -1.22 14.04
N LYS A 80 -13.56 -0.54 15.15
CA LYS A 80 -14.80 -0.73 15.93
C LYS A 80 -15.94 0.17 15.47
N ILE A 81 -15.63 1.33 14.91
CA ILE A 81 -16.61 2.39 14.73
C ILE A 81 -16.71 2.85 13.28
N HIS A 82 -15.56 3.09 12.61
CA HIS A 82 -15.52 3.92 11.41
C HIS A 82 -15.42 3.17 10.09
N PHE A 83 -14.97 1.89 10.09
CA PHE A 83 -14.72 1.15 8.85
C PHE A 83 -15.75 0.05 8.63
N ASP A 84 -16.23 -0.08 7.39
CA ASP A 84 -16.95 -1.24 6.91
C ASP A 84 -16.00 -2.36 6.51
N GLY A 85 -14.85 -1.99 5.94
CA GLY A 85 -13.81 -2.90 5.52
C GLY A 85 -12.42 -2.29 5.55
N TYR A 86 -11.41 -3.13 5.60
CA TYR A 86 -10.04 -2.79 5.27
C TYR A 86 -9.25 -4.03 4.90
N ARG A 87 -8.16 -3.81 4.15
CA ARG A 87 -7.10 -4.80 3.88
C ARG A 87 -5.75 -4.17 4.14
N ILE A 88 -4.87 -4.89 4.83
CA ILE A 88 -3.49 -4.46 5.07
C ILE A 88 -2.55 -5.50 4.47
N ARG A 89 -1.66 -5.06 3.58
CA ARG A 89 -0.59 -5.85 3.01
C ARG A 89 0.75 -5.24 3.43
N VAL A 90 1.66 -6.08 3.90
CA VAL A 90 3.02 -5.68 4.29
C VAL A 90 4.01 -6.63 3.65
N GLY A 91 5.04 -6.10 3.01
CA GLY A 91 6.05 -6.92 2.35
C GLY A 91 7.39 -6.22 2.16
N ALA A 92 8.46 -7.01 2.05
CA ALA A 92 9.78 -6.51 1.69
C ALA A 92 9.83 -6.18 0.19
N MET A 93 10.41 -5.04 -0.18
CA MET A 93 10.68 -4.71 -1.58
C MET A 93 11.82 -5.61 -2.10
N VAL A 94 11.51 -6.40 -3.12
CA VAL A 94 12.43 -7.39 -3.72
C VAL A 94 12.88 -6.99 -5.13
N ALA A 95 12.19 -6.04 -5.75
CA ALA A 95 12.62 -5.46 -7.03
C ALA A 95 12.21 -3.99 -7.13
N HIS A 96 13.05 -3.20 -7.81
CA HIS A 96 12.80 -1.81 -8.15
C HIS A 96 13.30 -1.55 -9.57
N LEU A 97 12.41 -1.06 -10.43
CA LEU A 97 12.70 -0.76 -11.82
C LEU A 97 12.25 0.67 -12.11
N THR A 98 13.19 1.46 -12.60
CA THR A 98 12.96 2.82 -13.10
C THR A 98 13.70 2.96 -14.43
N GLN A 99 13.77 4.17 -14.97
CA GLN A 99 14.63 4.44 -16.15
C GLN A 99 16.12 4.22 -15.86
N THR A 100 16.56 4.30 -14.61
CA THR A 100 17.97 4.23 -14.20
C THR A 100 18.31 3.02 -13.35
N GLU A 101 17.32 2.39 -12.74
CA GLU A 101 17.48 1.21 -11.86
C GLU A 101 16.75 0.01 -12.48
N SER A 102 17.41 -1.13 -12.48
CA SER A 102 16.85 -2.38 -12.98
C SER A 102 17.24 -3.54 -12.08
N THR A 103 16.25 -4.28 -11.59
CA THR A 103 16.44 -5.54 -10.88
C THR A 103 16.19 -6.70 -11.84
N ASN A 104 16.99 -7.75 -11.76
CA ASN A 104 16.75 -8.98 -12.53
C ASN A 104 15.49 -9.68 -12.01
N LEU A 105 14.47 -9.75 -12.84
CA LEU A 105 13.18 -10.36 -12.48
C LEU A 105 13.23 -11.89 -12.35
N GLU A 106 14.31 -12.54 -12.82
CA GLU A 106 14.49 -14.00 -12.67
C GLU A 106 14.87 -14.38 -11.23
N ASP A 107 15.41 -13.43 -10.47
CA ASP A 107 15.85 -13.64 -9.08
C ASP A 107 14.74 -13.38 -8.04
N LEU A 108 13.50 -13.12 -8.49
CA LEU A 108 12.36 -12.91 -7.61
C LEU A 108 12.05 -14.17 -6.79
N PRO A 109 11.50 -14.02 -5.55
CA PRO A 109 10.91 -15.12 -4.80
C PRO A 109 9.82 -15.88 -5.60
N ALA A 110 9.49 -17.10 -5.17
CA ALA A 110 8.59 -17.97 -5.93
C ALA A 110 7.13 -17.48 -5.96
N ASP A 111 6.65 -16.86 -4.87
CA ASP A 111 5.23 -16.55 -4.68
C ASP A 111 4.98 -15.28 -3.85
N ARG A 112 3.71 -14.94 -3.68
CA ARG A 112 3.20 -13.79 -2.89
C ARG A 112 3.81 -12.45 -3.32
N LEU A 113 4.01 -12.26 -4.61
CA LEU A 113 4.60 -11.06 -5.18
C LEU A 113 3.52 -10.04 -5.57
N LEU A 114 3.54 -8.88 -4.93
CA LEU A 114 2.69 -7.73 -5.23
C LEU A 114 3.44 -6.79 -6.19
N VAL A 115 2.92 -6.61 -7.39
CA VAL A 115 3.43 -5.64 -8.36
C VAL A 115 2.73 -4.30 -8.14
N VAL A 116 3.53 -3.24 -8.02
CA VAL A 116 3.09 -1.86 -7.80
C VAL A 116 3.70 -0.97 -8.85
N ALA A 117 2.87 -0.40 -9.71
CA ALA A 117 3.29 0.47 -10.81
C ALA A 117 2.85 1.92 -10.55
N TYR A 118 3.76 2.87 -10.75
CA TYR A 118 3.52 4.30 -10.58
C TYR A 118 3.68 5.02 -11.92
N GLY A 119 2.83 6.03 -12.15
CA GLY A 119 2.87 6.78 -13.40
C GLY A 119 2.08 8.09 -13.35
N ARG A 120 2.03 8.77 -14.51
CA ARG A 120 1.21 9.98 -14.75
C ARG A 120 -0.11 9.65 -15.42
N ALA A 121 -0.37 8.39 -15.67
CA ALA A 121 -1.62 7.84 -16.14
C ALA A 121 -1.88 6.51 -15.42
N PRO A 122 -3.14 6.06 -15.33
CA PRO A 122 -3.45 4.73 -14.81
C PRO A 122 -2.77 3.64 -15.64
N ILE A 123 -2.10 2.70 -14.98
CA ILE A 123 -1.54 1.50 -15.60
C ILE A 123 -2.58 0.39 -15.46
N LEU A 124 -3.06 -0.14 -16.58
CA LEU A 124 -4.15 -1.13 -16.57
C LEU A 124 -3.58 -2.54 -16.61
N LEU A 125 -3.45 -3.17 -15.45
CA LEU A 125 -2.99 -4.55 -15.31
C LEU A 125 -4.14 -5.50 -15.02
N ALA A 126 -3.98 -6.76 -15.38
CA ALA A 126 -4.98 -7.79 -15.14
C ALA A 126 -5.32 -7.90 -13.64
N HIS A 127 -6.60 -7.82 -13.30
CA HIS A 127 -7.13 -7.90 -11.94
C HIS A 127 -6.56 -6.87 -10.95
N ALA A 128 -5.86 -5.84 -11.43
CA ALA A 128 -5.29 -4.78 -10.61
C ALA A 128 -6.30 -3.68 -10.35
N ARG A 129 -6.05 -2.91 -9.30
CA ARG A 129 -6.81 -1.71 -8.96
C ARG A 129 -5.91 -0.49 -9.15
N ALA A 130 -6.39 0.50 -9.87
CA ALA A 130 -5.70 1.76 -10.08
C ALA A 130 -6.29 2.84 -9.17
N TYR A 131 -5.41 3.74 -8.71
CA TYR A 131 -5.73 4.78 -7.76
C TYR A 131 -5.05 6.10 -8.17
N GLU A 132 -5.70 7.22 -7.90
CA GLU A 132 -5.12 8.55 -8.06
C GLU A 132 -4.72 9.16 -6.72
N SER A 133 -3.56 9.84 -6.67
CA SER A 133 -3.09 10.51 -5.46
C SER A 133 -4.06 11.64 -5.05
N VAL A 134 -4.42 11.65 -3.76
CA VAL A 134 -5.24 12.70 -3.15
C VAL A 134 -4.45 14.00 -3.00
N ASN A 135 -3.13 13.89 -2.74
CA ASN A 135 -2.28 15.04 -2.48
C ASN A 135 -1.61 15.59 -3.77
N ASN A 136 -1.47 14.73 -4.80
CA ASN A 136 -0.77 15.05 -6.03
C ASN A 136 -1.63 14.60 -7.24
N PRO A 137 -2.69 15.32 -7.61
CA PRO A 137 -3.53 14.97 -8.77
C PRO A 137 -2.70 14.76 -10.04
N GLY A 138 -3.07 13.76 -10.84
CA GLY A 138 -2.30 13.33 -12.01
C GLY A 138 -1.12 12.39 -11.70
N ARG A 139 -1.01 11.94 -10.45
CA ARG A 139 -0.09 10.85 -10.06
C ARG A 139 -0.91 9.62 -9.70
N PHE A 140 -0.57 8.50 -10.30
CA PHE A 140 -1.33 7.26 -10.18
C PHE A 140 -0.45 6.15 -9.60
N VAL A 141 -1.09 5.23 -8.89
CA VAL A 141 -0.51 3.96 -8.48
C VAL A 141 -1.46 2.83 -8.84
N THR A 142 -0.92 1.74 -9.38
CA THR A 142 -1.69 0.53 -9.67
C THR A 142 -1.13 -0.62 -8.86
N LEU A 143 -1.99 -1.30 -8.10
CA LEU A 143 -1.65 -2.47 -7.30
C LEU A 143 -2.29 -3.71 -7.92
N ALA A 144 -1.46 -4.64 -8.37
CA ALA A 144 -1.94 -5.95 -8.81
C ALA A 144 -2.16 -6.89 -7.61
N PRO A 145 -3.07 -7.89 -7.72
CA PRO A 145 -3.13 -8.97 -6.75
C PRO A 145 -1.76 -9.66 -6.65
N HIS A 146 -1.36 -10.08 -5.46
CA HIS A 146 -0.12 -10.84 -5.35
C HIS A 146 -0.26 -12.22 -6.01
N GLY A 147 0.80 -12.66 -6.68
CA GLY A 147 0.87 -13.89 -7.44
C GLY A 147 2.24 -14.56 -7.31
N ASP A 148 2.47 -15.55 -8.16
CA ASP A 148 3.77 -16.19 -8.29
C ASP A 148 4.76 -15.35 -9.13
N ARG A 149 6.00 -15.83 -9.24
CA ARG A 149 7.07 -15.18 -10.01
C ARG A 149 6.67 -14.96 -11.48
N ALA A 150 6.10 -15.96 -12.13
CA ALA A 150 5.75 -15.87 -13.56
C ALA A 150 4.68 -14.78 -13.79
N THR A 151 3.67 -14.74 -12.93
CA THR A 151 2.64 -13.69 -12.94
C THR A 151 3.24 -12.32 -12.72
N ALA A 152 4.11 -12.16 -11.72
CA ALA A 152 4.76 -10.88 -11.43
C ALA A 152 5.64 -10.40 -12.59
N GLN A 153 6.37 -11.30 -13.27
CA GLN A 153 7.17 -10.97 -14.44
C GLN A 153 6.31 -10.47 -15.60
N VAL A 154 5.18 -11.12 -15.87
CA VAL A 154 4.24 -10.70 -16.94
C VAL A 154 3.69 -9.30 -16.59
N LEU A 155 3.16 -9.11 -15.39
CA LEU A 155 2.59 -7.83 -14.96
C LEU A 155 3.63 -6.70 -14.96
N ALA A 156 4.88 -6.99 -14.60
CA ALA A 156 5.96 -6.00 -14.65
C ALA A 156 6.28 -5.57 -16.08
N ARG A 157 6.37 -6.50 -17.03
CA ARG A 157 6.58 -6.19 -18.45
C ARG A 157 5.41 -5.38 -19.02
N ASP A 158 4.19 -5.78 -18.71
CA ASP A 158 2.98 -5.05 -19.14
C ASP A 158 2.94 -3.62 -18.59
N ALA A 159 3.29 -3.43 -17.31
CA ALA A 159 3.35 -2.10 -16.70
C ALA A 159 4.39 -1.20 -17.37
N ILE A 160 5.59 -1.73 -17.64
CA ILE A 160 6.65 -1.01 -18.35
C ILE A 160 6.18 -0.66 -19.76
N GLY A 161 5.56 -1.60 -20.47
CA GLY A 161 5.02 -1.39 -21.81
C GLY A 161 3.94 -0.31 -21.88
N GLN A 162 3.21 -0.08 -20.79
CA GLN A 162 2.22 0.98 -20.65
C GLN A 162 2.80 2.31 -20.13
N GLY A 163 4.11 2.39 -19.92
CA GLY A 163 4.80 3.62 -19.53
C GLY A 163 4.85 3.87 -18.02
N ALA A 164 4.88 2.81 -17.20
CA ALA A 164 5.18 2.97 -15.78
C ALA A 164 6.53 3.67 -15.58
N GLU A 165 6.54 4.76 -14.78
CA GLU A 165 7.76 5.55 -14.52
C GLU A 165 8.60 4.90 -13.40
N ASP A 166 7.96 4.22 -12.47
CA ASP A 166 8.54 3.51 -11.33
C ASP A 166 7.72 2.24 -11.11
N LEU A 167 8.39 1.11 -10.98
CA LEU A 167 7.76 -0.17 -10.73
C LEU A 167 8.50 -0.87 -9.58
N ARG A 168 7.72 -1.31 -8.59
CA ARG A 168 8.24 -2.00 -7.42
C ARG A 168 7.52 -3.31 -7.21
N ILE A 169 8.26 -4.33 -6.79
CA ILE A 169 7.70 -5.63 -6.46
C ILE A 169 8.00 -5.93 -4.99
N PHE A 170 6.96 -6.34 -4.26
CA PHE A 170 7.05 -6.64 -2.84
C PHE A 170 6.73 -8.12 -2.60
N ALA A 171 7.59 -8.82 -1.85
CA ALA A 171 7.29 -10.13 -1.30
C ALA A 171 6.39 -9.93 -0.07
N VAL A 172 5.11 -10.28 -0.20
CA VAL A 172 4.09 -10.05 0.83
C VAL A 172 4.26 -11.04 1.98
N ALA A 173 4.67 -10.54 3.13
CA ALA A 173 4.82 -11.32 4.35
C ALA A 173 3.49 -11.45 5.11
N ARG A 174 2.64 -10.42 5.06
CA ARG A 174 1.33 -10.38 5.74
C ARG A 174 0.27 -9.74 4.86
N ASP A 175 -0.90 -10.38 4.80
CA ASP A 175 -2.09 -9.90 4.12
C ASP A 175 -3.32 -10.26 4.96
N TYR A 176 -3.98 -9.27 5.52
CA TYR A 176 -5.13 -9.48 6.41
C TYR A 176 -6.18 -8.38 6.28
N THR A 177 -7.41 -8.73 6.64
CA THR A 177 -8.56 -7.84 6.53
C THR A 177 -9.20 -7.56 7.89
N LEU A 178 -10.32 -6.84 7.90
CA LEU A 178 -11.13 -6.64 9.09
C LEU A 178 -11.66 -7.98 9.65
N THR A 179 -12.04 -8.89 8.77
CA THR A 179 -12.68 -10.19 9.12
C THR A 179 -11.71 -11.37 9.15
N ASP A 180 -10.76 -11.43 8.21
CA ASP A 180 -9.68 -12.42 8.24
C ASP A 180 -8.42 -11.80 8.85
N ARG A 181 -8.11 -12.22 10.05
CA ARG A 181 -6.97 -11.72 10.83
C ARG A 181 -5.90 -12.77 11.10
N SER A 182 -5.90 -13.86 10.33
CA SER A 182 -4.96 -14.98 10.52
C SER A 182 -3.50 -14.55 10.43
N GLU A 183 -3.19 -13.60 9.55
CA GLU A 183 -1.84 -13.04 9.39
C GLU A 183 -1.66 -11.68 10.12
N ALA A 184 -2.66 -11.22 10.87
CA ALA A 184 -2.52 -9.99 11.62
C ALA A 184 -1.51 -10.18 12.76
N PRO A 185 -0.58 -9.21 12.96
CA PRO A 185 0.34 -9.31 14.08
C PRO A 185 -0.41 -9.27 15.41
N ASN A 186 0.14 -9.97 16.41
CA ASN A 186 -0.37 -9.93 17.79
C ASN A 186 -0.44 -8.49 18.30
N PRO A 187 -1.45 -8.17 19.15
CA PRO A 187 -1.65 -6.83 19.70
C PRO A 187 -0.48 -6.36 20.55
#